data_1fdf76fac33d76cd9dcf37c1b26935d2
#
_entry.id   1fdf76fac33d76cd9dcf37c1b26935d2
#
_cell.length_a   1.000
_cell.length_b   1.000
_cell.length_c   1.000
_cell.angle_alpha   90.00
_cell.angle_beta   90.00
_cell.angle_gamma   90.00
#
_symmetry.space_group_name_H-M   'P 1'
#
loop_
_entity.id
_entity.type
_entity.pdbx_description
1 polymer ?
#
loop_
_entity_poly.entity_id
_entity_poly.type
_entity_poly.pdbx_seq_one_letter_code
_entity_poly.pdbx_strand_id
1 'polypeptide(L)'
;MINDIVLTNEYPKVMKEKGEKYKIGIIWICQADLLGSLEKLVEHIQSTYDIEKTEIHFIPFYNYHDCDYKFYNEFCEKKSEFNFSIESMAYSFENICQKVRECDVVISMRYHGALLGLMNGCRTFSLLYTQHPHYYNKMMDLYEKFECVQDLFFSVEELVEALPVKNDVVINSV
;
A
#
# COMPACT_ATOMS: atom_id res chain seq x y z
N MET A 1 -3.64 -6.50 -23.08
CA MET A 1 -2.94 -5.27 -23.48
C MET A 1 -3.70 -4.11 -22.87
N ILE A 2 -3.50 -3.85 -21.58
CA ILE A 2 -3.92 -2.60 -20.92
C ILE A 2 -2.68 -1.72 -21.00
N ASN A 3 -2.39 -1.26 -22.22
CA ASN A 3 -1.24 -0.44 -22.49
C ASN A 3 -1.62 1.04 -22.36
N ASP A 4 -0.77 1.79 -21.70
CA ASP A 4 -0.48 3.21 -21.93
C ASP A 4 -1.54 4.28 -21.65
N ILE A 5 -2.80 3.95 -21.48
CA ILE A 5 -3.84 4.98 -21.19
C ILE A 5 -3.71 5.52 -19.76
N VAL A 6 -3.14 4.74 -18.85
CA VAL A 6 -3.05 5.10 -17.43
C VAL A 6 -1.87 6.05 -17.15
N LEU A 7 -0.85 6.10 -18.00
CA LEU A 7 0.39 6.84 -17.76
C LEU A 7 0.39 8.30 -18.23
N THR A 8 -0.70 8.78 -18.84
CA THR A 8 -0.75 10.13 -19.42
C THR A 8 -1.56 11.14 -18.60
N ASN A 9 -2.26 10.71 -17.57
CA ASN A 9 -3.05 11.61 -16.74
C ASN A 9 -2.25 12.01 -15.48
N GLU A 10 -1.93 13.28 -15.35
CA GLU A 10 -1.52 13.87 -14.08
C GLU A 10 -2.73 13.83 -13.13
N TYR A 11 -2.68 12.97 -12.13
CA TYR A 11 -3.68 12.93 -11.08
C TYR A 11 -3.25 13.90 -9.97
N PRO A 12 -3.99 14.98 -9.73
CA PRO A 12 -3.64 15.91 -8.67
C PRO A 12 -3.68 15.20 -7.31
N LYS A 13 -2.67 15.45 -6.49
CA LYS A 13 -2.62 14.95 -5.11
C LYS A 13 -3.87 15.44 -4.37
N VAL A 14 -4.56 14.55 -3.70
CA VAL A 14 -5.70 14.92 -2.85
C VAL A 14 -5.16 15.69 -1.65
N MET A 15 -5.57 16.96 -1.53
CA MET A 15 -5.23 17.77 -0.35
C MET A 15 -6.05 17.27 0.83
N LYS A 16 -5.40 16.88 1.91
CA LYS A 16 -6.06 16.45 3.15
C LYS A 16 -6.54 17.64 3.96
N GLU A 17 -7.70 17.47 4.59
CA GLU A 17 -8.21 18.44 5.55
C GLU A 17 -7.44 18.33 6.88
N LYS A 18 -7.35 19.46 7.60
CA LYS A 18 -6.66 19.52 8.88
C LYS A 18 -7.41 18.64 9.92
N GLY A 19 -6.75 17.61 10.41
CA GLY A 19 -7.31 16.67 11.40
C GLY A 19 -7.66 15.30 10.84
N GLU A 20 -7.50 15.06 9.54
CA GLU A 20 -7.61 13.71 8.98
C GLU A 20 -6.47 12.81 9.47
N LYS A 21 -6.80 11.54 9.68
CA LYS A 21 -5.81 10.53 10.08
C LYS A 21 -4.79 10.30 8.96
N TYR A 22 -3.57 9.99 9.36
CA TYR A 22 -2.54 9.50 8.47
C TYR A 22 -2.91 8.10 8.00
N LYS A 23 -3.09 7.89 6.69
CA LYS A 23 -3.57 6.63 6.13
C LYS A 23 -2.45 5.86 5.47
N ILE A 24 -2.25 4.62 5.90
CA ILE A 24 -1.31 3.68 5.29
C ILE A 24 -2.12 2.60 4.56
N GLY A 25 -2.12 2.67 3.23
CA GLY A 25 -2.77 1.67 2.39
C GLY A 25 -1.90 0.42 2.23
N ILE A 26 -2.45 -0.76 2.50
CA ILE A 26 -1.75 -2.04 2.34
C ILE A 26 -2.46 -2.87 1.26
N ILE A 27 -1.70 -3.24 0.23
CA ILE A 27 -2.12 -4.07 -0.90
C ILE A 27 -1.24 -5.32 -0.92
N TRP A 28 -1.64 -6.35 -0.19
CA TRP A 28 -0.84 -7.53 0.09
C TRP A 28 -1.24 -8.71 -0.80
N ILE A 29 -0.30 -9.64 -1.03
CA ILE A 29 -0.62 -10.94 -1.61
C ILE A 29 -1.07 -11.85 -0.48
N CYS A 30 -2.35 -12.21 -0.49
CA CYS A 30 -3.00 -12.94 0.60
C CYS A 30 -2.71 -14.44 0.50
N GLN A 31 -1.52 -14.84 0.90
CA GLN A 31 -1.05 -16.23 0.97
C GLN A 31 -0.55 -16.55 2.37
N ALA A 32 -0.72 -17.80 2.78
CA ALA A 32 -0.41 -18.24 4.14
C ALA A 32 1.07 -18.09 4.52
N ASP A 33 1.98 -18.29 3.58
CA ASP A 33 3.43 -18.14 3.76
C ASP A 33 3.87 -16.68 3.90
N LEU A 34 3.02 -15.73 3.51
CA LEU A 34 3.27 -14.29 3.63
C LEU A 34 2.59 -13.64 4.85
N LEU A 35 1.85 -14.42 5.64
CA LEU A 35 1.16 -13.93 6.82
C LEU A 35 2.15 -13.37 7.85
N GLY A 36 3.22 -14.08 8.15
CA GLY A 36 4.24 -13.63 9.10
C GLY A 36 4.94 -12.34 8.70
N SER A 37 5.12 -12.11 7.38
CA SER A 37 5.66 -10.85 6.87
C SER A 37 4.66 -9.70 7.02
N LEU A 38 3.37 -9.97 6.82
CA LEU A 38 2.33 -8.97 7.07
C LEU A 38 2.23 -8.62 8.56
N GLU A 39 2.32 -9.62 9.44
CA GLU A 39 2.33 -9.41 10.90
C GLU A 39 3.49 -8.51 11.32
N LYS A 40 4.71 -8.80 10.88
CA LYS A 40 5.89 -7.95 11.14
C LYS A 40 5.70 -6.51 10.66
N LEU A 41 5.19 -6.33 9.45
CA LEU A 41 4.92 -5.01 8.90
C LEU A 41 3.93 -4.24 9.77
N VAL A 42 2.81 -4.85 10.11
CA VAL A 42 1.77 -4.24 10.93
C VAL A 42 2.29 -3.92 12.33
N GLU A 43 2.99 -4.82 12.99
CA GLU A 43 3.60 -4.60 14.30
C GLU A 43 4.62 -3.45 14.27
N HIS A 44 5.42 -3.34 13.20
CA HIS A 44 6.32 -2.21 13.03
C HIS A 44 5.56 -0.89 12.89
N ILE A 45 4.53 -0.82 12.05
CA ILE A 45 3.70 0.38 11.89
C ILE A 45 3.12 0.78 13.26
N GLN A 46 2.61 -0.18 14.01
CA GLN A 46 2.00 0.03 15.31
C GLN A 46 2.98 0.56 16.37
N SER A 47 4.20 0.07 16.36
CA SER A 47 5.25 0.53 17.28
C SER A 47 5.82 1.89 16.91
N THR A 48 5.74 2.27 15.64
CA THR A 48 6.40 3.46 15.10
C THR A 48 5.46 4.65 14.99
N TYR A 49 4.17 4.41 14.66
CA TYR A 49 3.20 5.46 14.41
C TYR A 49 2.22 5.64 15.59
N ASP A 50 1.65 6.84 15.70
CA ASP A 50 0.60 7.14 16.66
C ASP A 50 -0.72 6.51 16.23
N ILE A 51 -1.17 5.48 16.94
CA ILE A 51 -2.35 4.69 16.60
C ILE A 51 -3.63 5.56 16.56
N GLU A 52 -3.73 6.57 17.41
CA GLU A 52 -4.91 7.45 17.42
C GLU A 52 -5.00 8.33 16.17
N LYS A 53 -3.83 8.62 15.58
CA LYS A 53 -3.69 9.49 14.40
C LYS A 53 -3.42 8.73 13.11
N THR A 54 -3.27 7.42 13.17
CA THR A 54 -2.94 6.59 12.01
C THR A 54 -4.03 5.54 11.78
N GLU A 55 -4.31 5.27 10.54
CA GLU A 55 -5.23 4.22 10.11
C GLU A 55 -4.52 3.31 9.11
N ILE A 56 -4.57 2.00 9.35
CA ILE A 56 -4.13 0.99 8.39
C ILE A 56 -5.34 0.60 7.55
N HIS A 57 -5.23 0.84 6.25
CA HIS A 57 -6.29 0.64 5.29
C HIS A 57 -5.94 -0.52 4.34
N PHE A 58 -6.58 -1.66 4.52
CA PHE A 58 -6.42 -2.80 3.63
C PHE A 58 -7.25 -2.61 2.36
N ILE A 59 -6.58 -2.65 1.21
CA ILE A 59 -7.21 -2.49 -0.11
C ILE A 59 -7.13 -3.83 -0.86
N PRO A 60 -8.22 -4.59 -0.91
CA PRO A 60 -8.26 -5.86 -1.64
C PRO A 60 -8.13 -5.63 -3.15
N PHE A 61 -7.36 -6.44 -3.84
CA PHE A 61 -7.14 -6.39 -5.30
C PHE A 61 -7.57 -7.65 -6.03
N TYR A 62 -7.73 -8.74 -5.30
CA TYR A 62 -8.12 -10.02 -5.85
C TYR A 62 -9.40 -10.51 -5.17
N ASN A 63 -10.48 -10.55 -5.93
CA ASN A 63 -11.80 -10.87 -5.41
C ASN A 63 -12.34 -12.24 -5.85
N TYR A 64 -11.54 -13.08 -6.48
CA TYR A 64 -11.98 -14.44 -6.81
C TYR A 64 -12.25 -15.21 -5.53
N HIS A 65 -13.52 -15.58 -5.30
CA HIS A 65 -13.99 -16.12 -4.03
C HIS A 65 -13.67 -15.26 -2.80
N ASP A 66 -13.64 -13.93 -2.97
CA ASP A 66 -13.39 -12.94 -1.91
C ASP A 66 -12.05 -13.15 -1.16
N CYS A 67 -11.04 -13.71 -1.83
CA CYS A 67 -9.79 -14.14 -1.19
C CYS A 67 -9.10 -13.04 -0.40
N ASP A 68 -8.86 -11.86 -0.99
CA ASP A 68 -8.16 -10.79 -0.28
C ASP A 68 -9.02 -10.25 0.87
N TYR A 69 -10.31 -10.01 0.63
CA TYR A 69 -11.23 -9.49 1.63
C TYR A 69 -11.38 -10.44 2.83
N LYS A 70 -11.56 -11.73 2.56
CA LYS A 70 -11.66 -12.74 3.61
C LYS A 70 -10.37 -12.83 4.42
N PHE A 71 -9.22 -12.83 3.77
CA PHE A 71 -7.92 -12.87 4.42
C PHE A 71 -7.72 -11.66 5.35
N TYR A 72 -8.03 -10.45 4.89
CA TYR A 72 -7.90 -9.25 5.71
C TYR A 72 -8.88 -9.23 6.89
N ASN A 73 -10.11 -9.70 6.72
CA ASN A 73 -11.06 -9.83 7.83
C ASN A 73 -10.53 -10.78 8.91
N GLU A 74 -10.09 -11.99 8.50
CA GLU A 74 -9.51 -12.97 9.43
C GLU A 74 -8.26 -12.44 10.13
N PHE A 75 -7.45 -11.65 9.42
CA PHE A 75 -6.29 -10.98 10.00
C PHE A 75 -6.69 -9.93 11.05
N CYS A 76 -7.61 -9.05 10.73
CA CYS A 76 -8.08 -7.99 11.61
C CYS A 76 -8.80 -8.53 12.87
N GLU A 77 -9.59 -9.59 12.72
CA GLU A 77 -10.24 -10.26 13.86
C GLU A 77 -9.22 -10.79 14.90
N LYS A 78 -8.06 -11.25 14.44
CA LYS A 78 -6.98 -11.72 15.32
C LYS A 78 -6.17 -10.60 15.98
N LYS A 79 -6.22 -9.40 15.41
CA LYS A 79 -5.44 -8.22 15.81
C LYS A 79 -6.36 -7.06 16.23
N SER A 80 -7.42 -7.34 17.00
CA SER A 80 -8.53 -6.40 17.32
C SER A 80 -8.14 -5.12 18.08
N GLU A 81 -6.88 -5.00 18.50
CA GLU A 81 -6.34 -3.84 19.24
C GLU A 81 -6.10 -2.62 18.34
N PHE A 82 -6.30 -2.72 17.01
CA PHE A 82 -5.84 -1.74 16.04
C PHE A 82 -6.95 -1.14 15.20
N ASN A 83 -6.68 0.08 14.75
CA ASN A 83 -7.55 0.85 13.88
C ASN A 83 -7.36 0.40 12.43
N PHE A 84 -7.99 -0.72 12.07
CA PHE A 84 -8.01 -1.20 10.69
C PHE A 84 -9.29 -0.76 9.99
N SER A 85 -9.16 -0.41 8.73
CA SER A 85 -10.30 -0.41 7.81
C SER A 85 -10.01 -1.35 6.64
N ILE A 86 -11.05 -2.00 6.16
CA ILE A 86 -10.98 -2.87 4.99
C ILE A 86 -11.96 -2.31 3.97
N GLU A 87 -11.44 -2.03 2.78
CA GLU A 87 -12.30 -1.52 1.71
C GLU A 87 -13.34 -2.55 1.30
N SER A 88 -14.55 -2.08 1.08
CA SER A 88 -15.66 -2.96 0.69
C SER A 88 -15.44 -3.54 -0.71
N MET A 89 -16.01 -4.71 -0.95
CA MET A 89 -15.91 -5.48 -2.20
C MET A 89 -16.61 -4.85 -3.42
N ALA A 90 -17.16 -3.65 -3.32
CA ALA A 90 -17.77 -2.96 -4.46
C ALA A 90 -16.69 -2.42 -5.41
N TYR A 91 -16.08 -3.33 -6.14
CA TYR A 91 -14.99 -3.02 -7.06
C TYR A 91 -15.48 -2.32 -8.31
N SER A 92 -15.36 -1.00 -8.33
CA SER A 92 -15.07 -0.32 -9.57
C SER A 92 -13.60 0.10 -9.56
N PHE A 93 -12.98 0.19 -10.72
CA PHE A 93 -11.61 0.69 -10.86
C PHE A 93 -11.48 2.11 -10.25
N GLU A 94 -12.51 2.94 -10.45
CA GLU A 94 -12.59 4.29 -9.89
C GLU A 94 -12.54 4.28 -8.36
N ASN A 95 -13.27 3.37 -7.71
CA ASN A 95 -13.28 3.26 -6.25
C ASN A 95 -11.90 2.88 -5.72
N ILE A 96 -11.24 1.90 -6.35
CA ILE A 96 -9.87 1.52 -5.96
C ILE A 96 -8.91 2.69 -6.13
N CYS A 97 -8.96 3.40 -7.26
CA CYS A 97 -8.15 4.59 -7.49
C CYS A 97 -8.40 5.65 -6.41
N GLN A 98 -9.66 5.92 -6.09
CA GLN A 98 -10.01 6.88 -5.05
C GLN A 98 -9.42 6.47 -3.70
N LYS A 99 -9.55 5.21 -3.30
CA LYS A 99 -9.03 4.72 -2.02
C LYS A 99 -7.51 4.78 -1.94
N VAL A 100 -6.82 4.44 -3.00
CA VAL A 100 -5.36 4.63 -3.09
C VAL A 100 -4.98 6.10 -2.95
N ARG A 101 -5.72 7.01 -3.58
CA ARG A 101 -5.48 8.48 -3.49
C ARG A 101 -5.67 9.05 -2.09
N GLU A 102 -6.54 8.45 -1.27
CA GLU A 102 -6.76 8.85 0.12
C GLU A 102 -5.59 8.47 1.03
N CYS A 103 -4.69 7.58 0.59
CA CYS A 103 -3.55 7.13 1.39
C CYS A 103 -2.38 8.13 1.32
N ASP A 104 -1.69 8.31 2.44
CA ASP A 104 -0.41 9.06 2.50
C ASP A 104 0.74 8.20 2.03
N VAL A 105 0.70 6.92 2.45
CA VAL A 105 1.64 5.89 2.07
C VAL A 105 0.89 4.70 1.51
N VAL A 106 1.43 4.10 0.46
CA VAL A 106 0.96 2.83 -0.11
C VAL A 106 2.06 1.80 0.00
N ILE A 107 1.76 0.65 0.59
CA ILE A 107 2.66 -0.50 0.65
C ILE A 107 2.04 -1.61 -0.19
N SER A 108 2.70 -1.99 -1.29
CA SER A 108 2.11 -2.91 -2.24
C SER A 108 3.03 -4.07 -2.61
N MET A 109 2.50 -5.27 -2.60
CA MET A 109 3.11 -6.44 -3.22
C MET A 109 2.59 -6.69 -4.64
N ARG A 110 1.61 -5.90 -5.11
CA ARG A 110 0.97 -6.07 -6.41
C ARG A 110 1.35 -4.94 -7.36
N TYR A 111 1.72 -5.28 -8.58
CA TYR A 111 2.11 -4.31 -9.61
C TYR A 111 1.10 -3.17 -9.80
N HIS A 112 -0.19 -3.51 -9.96
CA HIS A 112 -1.22 -2.47 -10.17
C HIS A 112 -1.45 -1.61 -8.93
N GLY A 113 -1.25 -2.15 -7.74
CA GLY A 113 -1.30 -1.37 -6.50
C GLY A 113 -0.15 -0.37 -6.42
N ALA A 114 1.07 -0.80 -6.73
CA ALA A 114 2.23 0.08 -6.81
C ALA A 114 2.05 1.16 -7.88
N LEU A 115 1.61 0.76 -9.08
CA LEU A 115 1.35 1.69 -10.19
C LEU A 115 0.34 2.77 -9.77
N LEU A 116 -0.78 2.40 -9.16
CA LEU A 116 -1.80 3.36 -8.72
C LEU A 116 -1.26 4.29 -7.63
N GLY A 117 -0.49 3.78 -6.67
CA GLY A 117 0.14 4.59 -5.63
C GLY A 117 1.06 5.66 -6.24
N LEU A 118 2.00 5.25 -7.10
CA LEU A 118 2.95 6.13 -7.77
C LEU A 118 2.24 7.17 -8.66
N MET A 119 1.27 6.75 -9.45
CA MET A 119 0.52 7.65 -10.33
C MET A 119 -0.29 8.70 -9.58
N ASN A 120 -0.76 8.38 -8.38
CA ASN A 120 -1.52 9.31 -7.55
C ASN A 120 -0.61 10.15 -6.62
N GLY A 121 0.71 10.07 -6.77
CA GLY A 121 1.67 10.82 -5.98
C GLY A 121 1.72 10.41 -4.50
N CYS A 122 1.21 9.22 -4.16
CA CYS A 122 1.39 8.63 -2.85
C CYS A 122 2.85 8.19 -2.68
N ARG A 123 3.41 8.31 -1.49
CA ARG A 123 4.67 7.66 -1.21
C ARG A 123 4.44 6.16 -1.24
N THR A 124 5.06 5.47 -2.20
CA THR A 124 4.74 4.08 -2.49
C THR A 124 5.96 3.20 -2.30
N PHE A 125 5.83 2.24 -1.40
CA PHE A 125 6.81 1.19 -1.15
C PHE A 125 6.31 -0.13 -1.70
N SER A 126 7.20 -0.93 -2.27
CA SER A 126 6.83 -2.27 -2.72
C SER A 126 7.73 -3.34 -2.15
N LEU A 127 7.11 -4.46 -1.77
CA LEU A 127 7.80 -5.68 -1.44
C LEU A 127 7.67 -6.66 -2.62
N LEU A 128 8.81 -7.04 -3.20
CA LEU A 128 8.88 -7.99 -4.30
C LEU A 128 8.95 -9.42 -3.74
N TYR A 129 7.83 -10.12 -3.78
CA TYR A 129 7.70 -11.47 -3.24
C TYR A 129 8.32 -12.55 -4.12
N THR A 130 8.37 -12.37 -5.42
CA THR A 130 8.79 -13.41 -6.35
C THR A 130 10.01 -13.01 -7.16
N GLN A 131 10.93 -13.95 -7.32
CA GLN A 131 12.07 -13.79 -8.23
C GLN A 131 11.73 -14.20 -9.67
N HIS A 132 10.45 -14.40 -10.01
CA HIS A 132 10.04 -14.70 -11.37
C HIS A 132 10.47 -13.55 -12.31
N PRO A 133 11.34 -13.80 -13.30
CA PRO A 133 12.02 -12.73 -14.05
C PRO A 133 11.07 -11.71 -14.68
N HIS A 134 9.94 -12.16 -15.21
CA HIS A 134 8.96 -11.26 -15.83
C HIS A 134 8.34 -10.30 -14.82
N TYR A 135 8.00 -10.77 -13.63
CA TYR A 135 7.42 -9.92 -12.59
C TYR A 135 8.46 -8.98 -12.00
N TYR A 136 9.67 -9.48 -11.76
CA TYR A 136 10.82 -8.69 -11.32
C TYR A 136 11.08 -7.52 -12.27
N ASN A 137 11.28 -7.80 -13.56
CA ASN A 137 11.55 -6.77 -14.55
C ASN A 137 10.42 -5.74 -14.62
N LYS A 138 9.17 -6.20 -14.59
CA LYS A 138 8.01 -5.30 -14.62
C LYS A 138 7.95 -4.33 -13.44
N MET A 139 8.31 -4.79 -12.23
CA MET A 139 8.39 -3.93 -11.06
C MET A 139 9.59 -2.99 -11.13
N MET A 140 10.76 -3.48 -11.54
CA MET A 140 11.94 -2.64 -11.73
C MET A 140 11.70 -1.53 -12.75
N ASP A 141 11.18 -1.86 -13.95
CA ASP A 141 10.83 -0.89 -14.99
C ASP A 141 9.85 0.19 -14.46
N LEU A 142 8.89 -0.20 -13.62
CA LEU A 142 7.95 0.74 -12.99
C LEU A 142 8.69 1.71 -12.08
N TYR A 143 9.51 1.20 -11.16
CA TYR A 143 10.20 2.04 -10.18
C TYR A 143 11.31 2.89 -10.80
N GLU A 144 12.00 2.39 -11.84
CA GLU A 144 12.93 3.18 -12.64
C GLU A 144 12.21 4.35 -13.35
N LYS A 145 11.04 4.10 -13.93
CA LYS A 145 10.25 5.13 -14.61
C LYS A 145 9.80 6.26 -13.68
N PHE A 146 9.54 5.97 -12.42
CA PHE A 146 9.18 6.94 -11.39
C PHE A 146 10.38 7.44 -10.56
N GLU A 147 11.61 7.05 -10.93
CA GLU A 147 12.86 7.46 -10.27
C GLU A 147 12.90 7.16 -8.76
N CYS A 148 12.30 6.03 -8.34
CA CYS A 148 12.15 5.66 -6.93
C CYS A 148 12.53 4.19 -6.64
N VAL A 149 13.55 3.66 -7.33
CA VAL A 149 14.02 2.26 -7.16
C VAL A 149 14.40 1.93 -5.72
N GLN A 150 14.83 2.92 -4.94
CA GLN A 150 15.15 2.77 -3.52
C GLN A 150 13.93 2.41 -2.65
N ASP A 151 12.71 2.55 -3.17
CA ASP A 151 11.45 2.21 -2.48
C ASP A 151 10.91 0.82 -2.89
N LEU A 152 11.73 0.02 -3.61
CA LEU A 152 11.46 -1.37 -3.97
C LEU A 152 12.35 -2.31 -3.14
N PHE A 153 11.74 -3.17 -2.33
CA PHE A 153 12.41 -4.04 -1.36
C PHE A 153 12.23 -5.52 -1.70
N PHE A 154 13.15 -6.34 -1.19
CA PHE A 154 13.16 -7.79 -1.40
C PHE A 154 12.90 -8.59 -0.12
N SER A 155 12.87 -7.90 1.03
CA SER A 155 12.50 -8.47 2.31
C SER A 155 11.62 -7.51 3.12
N VAL A 156 10.84 -8.05 4.04
CA VAL A 156 10.01 -7.23 4.93
C VAL A 156 10.88 -6.44 5.90
N GLU A 157 12.03 -6.97 6.27
CA GLU A 157 13.02 -6.33 7.13
C GLU A 157 13.52 -5.02 6.51
N GLU A 158 13.95 -5.06 5.25
CA GLU A 158 14.38 -3.85 4.52
C GLU A 158 13.23 -2.84 4.39
N LEU A 159 12.03 -3.33 4.08
CA LEU A 159 10.85 -2.48 3.95
C LEU A 159 10.54 -1.73 5.25
N VAL A 160 10.51 -2.43 6.40
CA VAL A 160 10.16 -1.79 7.68
C VAL A 160 11.21 -0.78 8.13
N GLU A 161 12.50 -1.04 7.85
CA GLU A 161 13.59 -0.09 8.13
C GLU A 161 13.49 1.21 7.30
N ALA A 162 12.92 1.10 6.10
CA ALA A 162 12.77 2.25 5.18
C ALA A 162 11.49 3.06 5.44
N LEU A 163 10.54 2.55 6.21
CA LEU A 163 9.32 3.29 6.53
C LEU A 163 9.65 4.55 7.35
N PRO A 164 9.08 5.71 7.00
CA PRO A 164 9.40 6.96 7.69
C PRO A 164 9.02 6.88 9.17
N VAL A 165 9.95 7.26 10.03
CA VAL A 165 9.72 7.37 11.47
C VAL A 165 8.85 8.60 11.77
N LYS A 166 8.05 8.54 12.83
CA LYS A 166 7.08 9.53 13.30
C LYS A 166 7.53 11.02 13.23
N ASN A 167 8.85 11.29 13.25
CA ASN A 167 9.39 12.64 13.25
C ASN A 167 9.55 13.25 11.85
N ASP A 168 9.47 12.45 10.78
CA ASP A 168 9.68 12.89 9.39
C ASP A 168 8.37 13.19 8.65
N VAL A 169 7.23 12.95 9.32
CA VAL A 169 5.91 13.34 8.80
C VAL A 169 5.69 14.83 9.10
N VAL A 170 6.56 15.66 8.57
CA VAL A 170 6.25 17.08 8.40
C VAL A 170 5.19 17.14 7.33
N ILE A 171 3.94 17.33 7.76
CA ILE A 171 2.87 17.76 6.86
C ILE A 171 3.37 19.09 6.28
N ASN A 172 3.98 19.03 5.10
CA ASN A 172 4.29 20.23 4.32
C ASN A 172 2.96 20.88 3.94
N SER A 173 2.40 21.63 4.89
CA SER A 173 1.38 22.64 4.62
C SER A 173 2.10 23.83 3.99
N VAL A 174 2.12 23.85 2.66
CA VAL A 174 2.39 25.05 1.89
C VAL A 174 1.09 25.49 1.24
#